data_f48739fa8ba65eb27254a3686c96206c
#
_entry.id   f48739fa8ba65eb27254a3686c96206c
#
_cell.length_a   1.000
_cell.length_b   1.000
_cell.length_c   1.000
_cell.angle_alpha   90.00
_cell.angle_beta   90.00
_cell.angle_gamma   90.00
#
_symmetry.space_group_name_H-M   'P 1'
#
loop_
_entity.id
_entity.type
_entity.pdbx_description
1 polymer ?
#
loop_
_entity_poly.entity_id
_entity_poly.type
_entity_poly.pdbx_seq_one_letter_code
_entity_poly.pdbx_strand_id
1 'polypeptide(L)'
;FGLARFALIILYWSIRQTGGLNGTLLYTIILITTLVLSIIGYMQILHILPSHHPHFDITGPYGNPTIYAGILCLLLSAPIMVLSHFKSDAIHRYTYLVSFLTCIIALPILWLTHCRSAWIAVLAIISYSIYSRFSISFRWGISTLITIALLSYLLYQFKPASADGRILIWKVTAQMIKEK
;
A
#
# COMPACT_ATOMS: atom_id res chain seq x y z
N PHE A 1 20.91 7.30 -7.27
CA PHE A 1 19.80 6.71 -8.06
C PHE A 1 20.19 5.42 -8.80
N GLY A 2 21.44 5.23 -9.24
CA GLY A 2 21.91 4.02 -9.96
C GLY A 2 21.92 2.76 -9.08
N LEU A 3 22.45 2.84 -7.87
CA LEU A 3 22.60 1.71 -6.94
C LEU A 3 21.27 1.05 -6.57
N ALA A 4 20.21 1.84 -6.34
CA ALA A 4 18.89 1.31 -6.00
C ALA A 4 18.26 0.55 -7.18
N ARG A 5 18.43 1.03 -8.42
CA ARG A 5 17.96 0.33 -9.62
C ARG A 5 18.74 -0.97 -9.84
N PHE A 6 20.04 -0.94 -9.60
CA PHE A 6 20.90 -2.13 -9.72
C PHE A 6 20.51 -3.19 -8.67
N ALA A 7 20.24 -2.78 -7.43
CA ALA A 7 19.75 -3.66 -6.38
C ALA A 7 18.40 -4.31 -6.73
N LEU A 8 17.47 -3.55 -7.33
CA LEU A 8 16.18 -4.08 -7.78
C LEU A 8 16.35 -5.09 -8.94
N ILE A 9 17.27 -4.85 -9.86
CA ILE A 9 17.56 -5.78 -10.95
C ILE A 9 18.18 -7.07 -10.41
N ILE A 10 19.13 -6.98 -9.47
CA ILE A 10 19.74 -8.14 -8.82
C ILE A 10 18.68 -8.92 -8.03
N LEU A 11 17.80 -8.23 -7.29
CA LEU A 11 16.71 -8.84 -6.55
C LEU A 11 15.75 -9.58 -7.49
N TYR A 12 15.33 -8.94 -8.58
CA TYR A 12 14.47 -9.56 -9.59
C TYR A 12 15.13 -10.81 -10.19
N TRP A 13 16.42 -10.72 -10.56
CA TRP A 13 17.19 -11.83 -11.11
C TRP A 13 17.35 -12.97 -10.11
N SER A 14 17.65 -12.67 -8.85
CA SER A 14 17.77 -13.65 -7.78
C SER A 14 16.45 -14.38 -7.56
N ILE A 15 15.32 -13.67 -7.52
CA ILE A 15 13.98 -14.27 -7.40
C ILE A 15 13.67 -15.18 -8.60
N ARG A 16 14.06 -14.79 -9.80
CA ARG A 16 13.83 -15.56 -11.02
C ARG A 16 14.72 -16.81 -11.11
N GLN A 17 15.98 -16.74 -10.70
CA GLN A 17 16.92 -17.87 -10.77
C GLN A 17 16.70 -18.93 -9.69
N THR A 18 16.21 -18.56 -8.51
CA THR A 18 16.00 -19.51 -7.42
C THR A 18 14.82 -20.46 -7.63
N GLY A 19 14.18 -20.45 -8.81
CA GLY A 19 13.17 -21.44 -9.21
C GLY A 19 11.94 -21.55 -8.31
N GLY A 20 11.73 -20.54 -7.48
CA GLY A 20 10.66 -20.44 -6.50
C GLY A 20 11.22 -20.31 -5.09
N LEU A 21 11.38 -19.07 -4.63
CA LEU A 21 11.23 -18.81 -3.20
C LEU A 21 9.96 -19.53 -2.76
N ASN A 22 10.09 -20.44 -1.78
CA ASN A 22 8.90 -21.07 -1.18
C ASN A 22 7.90 -19.94 -0.92
N GLY A 23 6.73 -19.98 -1.57
CA GLY A 23 5.75 -18.89 -1.48
C GLY A 23 5.44 -18.54 -0.02
N THR A 24 5.55 -19.54 0.88
CA THR A 24 5.46 -19.37 2.33
C THR A 24 6.55 -18.47 2.90
N LEU A 25 7.81 -18.64 2.46
CA LEU A 25 8.92 -17.81 2.95
C LEU A 25 8.74 -16.34 2.51
N LEU A 26 8.41 -16.11 1.25
CA LEU A 26 8.15 -14.77 0.72
C LEU A 26 6.99 -14.11 1.48
N TYR A 27 5.90 -14.85 1.70
CA TYR A 27 4.76 -14.38 2.45
C TYR A 27 5.11 -14.01 3.89
N THR A 28 5.91 -14.85 4.57
CA THR A 28 6.38 -14.58 5.94
C THR A 28 7.22 -13.32 6.01
N ILE A 29 8.13 -13.11 5.04
CA ILE A 29 8.94 -11.88 4.95
C ILE A 29 8.03 -10.65 4.79
N ILE A 30 7.03 -10.72 3.90
CA ILE A 30 6.08 -9.62 3.70
C ILE A 30 5.34 -9.30 5.01
N LEU A 31 4.85 -10.31 5.72
CA LEU A 31 4.15 -10.11 6.99
C LEU A 31 5.04 -9.46 8.05
N ILE A 32 6.25 -9.99 8.23
CA ILE A 32 7.22 -9.45 9.21
C ILE A 32 7.55 -7.99 8.85
N THR A 33 7.83 -7.71 7.59
CA THR A 33 8.14 -6.35 7.12
C THR A 33 6.97 -5.40 7.35
N THR A 34 5.72 -5.86 7.08
CA THR A 34 4.51 -5.07 7.35
C THR A 34 4.36 -4.74 8.82
N LEU A 35 4.57 -5.72 9.70
CA LEU A 35 4.48 -5.54 11.15
C LEU A 35 5.57 -4.58 11.66
N VAL A 36 6.83 -4.77 11.24
CA VAL A 36 7.94 -3.89 11.63
C VAL A 36 7.67 -2.45 11.20
N LEU A 37 7.24 -2.22 9.96
CA LEU A 37 6.89 -0.88 9.51
C LEU A 37 5.72 -0.30 10.30
N SER A 38 4.70 -1.10 10.60
CA SER A 38 3.57 -0.65 11.40
C SER A 38 3.99 -0.27 12.82
N ILE A 39 4.86 -1.06 13.46
CA ILE A 39 5.41 -0.75 14.78
C ILE A 39 6.19 0.57 14.75
N ILE A 40 7.03 0.79 13.74
CA ILE A 40 7.74 2.07 13.58
C ILE A 40 6.74 3.24 13.49
N GLY A 41 5.66 3.09 12.74
CA GLY A 41 4.60 4.10 12.66
C GLY A 41 3.94 4.38 14.02
N TYR A 42 3.62 3.34 14.80
CA TYR A 42 3.10 3.53 16.16
C TYR A 42 4.11 4.21 17.10
N MET A 43 5.39 3.83 17.02
CA MET A 43 6.44 4.47 17.83
C MET A 43 6.60 5.96 17.47
N GLN A 44 6.37 6.34 16.22
CA GLN A 44 6.37 7.76 15.83
C GLN A 44 5.15 8.50 16.38
N ILE A 45 3.94 7.90 16.34
CA ILE A 45 2.73 8.49 16.95
C ILE A 45 2.90 8.69 18.46
N LEU A 46 3.50 7.72 19.13
CA LEU A 46 3.78 7.79 20.57
C LEU A 46 4.97 8.70 20.93
N HIS A 47 5.56 9.37 19.95
CA HIS A 47 6.76 10.21 20.09
C HIS A 47 7.98 9.48 20.69
N ILE A 48 8.02 8.15 20.62
CA ILE A 48 9.18 7.33 21.04
C ILE A 48 10.28 7.44 19.99
N LEU A 49 9.90 7.44 18.70
CA LEU A 49 10.81 7.69 17.58
C LEU A 49 10.51 9.06 16.96
N PRO A 50 11.54 9.85 16.63
CA PRO A 50 11.34 11.13 15.96
C PRO A 50 10.83 10.91 14.55
N SER A 51 9.88 11.76 14.13
CA SER A 51 9.54 11.87 12.70
C SER A 51 10.68 12.60 11.98
N HIS A 52 11.04 12.13 10.80
CA HIS A 52 12.07 12.77 9.96
C HIS A 52 11.53 14.00 9.18
N HIS A 53 10.32 14.45 9.46
CA HIS A 53 9.70 15.58 8.79
C HIS A 53 9.00 16.51 9.80
N PRO A 54 9.24 17.84 9.73
CA PRO A 54 8.72 18.77 10.74
C PRO A 54 7.18 18.93 10.74
N HIS A 55 6.50 18.57 9.66
CA HIS A 55 5.06 18.76 9.50
C HIS A 55 4.24 17.47 9.50
N PHE A 56 4.89 16.31 9.63
CA PHE A 56 4.20 15.02 9.61
C PHE A 56 4.66 14.14 10.76
N ASP A 57 3.72 13.67 11.56
CA ASP A 57 4.02 12.81 12.72
C ASP A 57 4.44 11.41 12.29
N ILE A 58 3.91 10.92 11.17
CA ILE A 58 4.16 9.57 10.66
C ILE A 58 4.80 9.63 9.29
N THR A 59 6.08 9.30 9.22
CA THR A 59 6.87 9.25 7.98
C THR A 59 7.53 7.90 7.73
N GLY A 60 7.44 7.00 8.74
CA GLY A 60 8.21 5.78 8.75
C GLY A 60 9.72 6.05 8.63
N PRO A 61 10.50 5.07 8.18
CA PRO A 61 11.95 5.24 7.98
C PRO A 61 12.29 6.05 6.71
N TYR A 62 11.29 6.46 5.92
CA TYR A 62 11.50 7.08 4.60
C TYR A 62 11.47 8.61 4.63
N GLY A 63 11.13 9.23 5.76
CA GLY A 63 11.02 10.68 5.89
C GLY A 63 9.87 11.31 5.07
N ASN A 64 9.03 10.50 4.43
CA ASN A 64 7.91 10.95 3.60
C ASN A 64 6.67 10.08 3.83
N PRO A 65 5.55 10.65 4.31
CA PRO A 65 4.34 9.91 4.61
C PRO A 65 3.73 9.22 3.37
N THR A 66 3.87 9.81 2.19
CA THR A 66 3.32 9.24 0.96
C THR A 66 4.08 7.99 0.52
N ILE A 67 5.42 8.01 0.61
CA ILE A 67 6.26 6.85 0.29
C ILE A 67 6.00 5.74 1.29
N TYR A 68 5.97 6.07 2.58
CA TYR A 68 5.67 5.12 3.65
C TYR A 68 4.31 4.45 3.47
N ALA A 69 3.26 5.25 3.25
CA ALA A 69 1.91 4.74 3.00
C ALA A 69 1.82 3.87 1.73
N GLY A 70 2.53 4.24 0.67
CA GLY A 70 2.58 3.47 -0.58
C GLY A 70 3.22 2.10 -0.37
N ILE A 71 4.34 2.03 0.35
CA ILE A 71 5.01 0.76 0.66
C ILE A 71 4.14 -0.09 1.58
N LEU A 72 3.55 0.51 2.63
CA LEU A 72 2.67 -0.21 3.54
C LEU A 72 1.44 -0.77 2.83
N CYS A 73 0.83 0.00 1.91
CA CYS A 73 -0.27 -0.44 1.07
C CYS A 73 0.12 -1.63 0.17
N LEU A 74 1.29 -1.57 -0.46
CA LEU A 74 1.81 -2.66 -1.29
C LEU A 74 1.98 -3.95 -0.47
N LEU A 75 2.58 -3.85 0.72
CA LEU A 75 2.80 -4.99 1.60
C LEU A 75 1.48 -5.55 2.15
N LEU A 76 0.49 -4.70 2.44
CA LEU A 76 -0.85 -5.11 2.89
C LEU A 76 -1.63 -5.89 1.83
N SER A 77 -1.27 -5.79 0.56
CA SER A 77 -1.96 -6.54 -0.50
C SER A 77 -1.92 -8.04 -0.28
N ALA A 78 -0.79 -8.59 0.21
CA ALA A 78 -0.64 -10.02 0.44
C ALA A 78 -1.55 -10.55 1.57
N PRO A 79 -1.56 -10.00 2.80
CA PRO A 79 -2.48 -10.47 3.84
C PRO A 79 -3.96 -10.25 3.48
N ILE A 80 -4.32 -9.17 2.79
CA ILE A 80 -5.70 -8.97 2.32
C ILE A 80 -6.12 -10.05 1.33
N MET A 81 -5.24 -10.42 0.39
CA MET A 81 -5.51 -11.51 -0.57
C MET A 81 -5.67 -12.86 0.13
N VAL A 82 -4.83 -13.16 1.13
CA VAL A 82 -4.98 -14.40 1.91
C VAL A 82 -6.31 -14.43 2.66
N LEU A 83 -6.75 -13.33 3.25
CA LEU A 83 -8.04 -13.24 3.93
C LEU A 83 -9.23 -13.50 2.98
N SER A 84 -9.12 -13.14 1.71
CA SER A 84 -10.17 -13.40 0.73
C SER A 84 -10.24 -14.85 0.25
N HIS A 85 -9.14 -15.61 0.34
CA HIS A 85 -9.04 -16.98 -0.18
C HIS A 85 -8.96 -18.04 0.93
N PHE A 86 -9.66 -17.82 2.04
CA PHE A 86 -9.65 -18.75 3.17
C PHE A 86 -10.02 -20.19 2.77
N LYS A 87 -9.15 -21.15 3.12
CA LYS A 87 -9.39 -22.58 3.06
C LYS A 87 -9.37 -23.16 4.48
N SER A 88 -10.22 -24.17 4.74
CA SER A 88 -10.50 -24.68 6.08
C SER A 88 -9.39 -25.54 6.71
N ASP A 89 -8.24 -25.72 6.06
CA ASP A 89 -7.16 -26.57 6.57
C ASP A 89 -6.44 -25.92 7.76
N ALA A 90 -5.94 -26.75 8.70
CA ALA A 90 -5.33 -26.27 9.94
C ALA A 90 -4.13 -25.31 9.71
N ILE A 91 -3.26 -25.60 8.74
CA ILE A 91 -2.10 -24.77 8.38
C ILE A 91 -2.59 -23.41 7.86
N HIS A 92 -3.67 -23.39 7.08
CA HIS A 92 -4.26 -22.17 6.55
C HIS A 92 -4.90 -21.30 7.65
N ARG A 93 -5.36 -21.92 8.76
CA ARG A 93 -5.95 -21.20 9.89
C ARG A 93 -4.93 -20.27 10.57
N TYR A 94 -3.70 -20.71 10.82
CA TYR A 94 -2.65 -19.86 11.39
C TYR A 94 -2.28 -18.71 10.45
N THR A 95 -2.08 -19.01 9.18
CA THR A 95 -1.78 -18.00 8.16
C THR A 95 -2.88 -16.94 8.07
N TYR A 96 -4.15 -17.39 8.13
CA TYR A 96 -5.31 -16.51 8.14
C TYR A 96 -5.32 -15.60 9.38
N LEU A 97 -5.09 -16.17 10.56
CA LEU A 97 -5.11 -15.43 11.83
C LEU A 97 -4.00 -14.39 11.88
N VAL A 98 -2.79 -14.76 11.45
CA VAL A 98 -1.65 -13.83 11.37
C VAL A 98 -1.92 -12.71 10.34
N SER A 99 -2.50 -13.04 9.18
CA SER A 99 -2.92 -12.06 8.17
C SER A 99 -3.93 -11.06 8.73
N PHE A 100 -4.92 -11.57 9.45
CA PHE A 100 -5.97 -10.77 10.07
C PHE A 100 -5.38 -9.80 11.11
N LEU A 101 -4.53 -10.31 12.01
CA LEU A 101 -3.84 -9.47 13.00
C LEU A 101 -2.95 -8.41 12.32
N THR A 102 -2.22 -8.78 11.27
CA THR A 102 -1.40 -7.84 10.51
C THR A 102 -2.25 -6.73 9.90
N CYS A 103 -3.42 -7.04 9.33
CA CYS A 103 -4.34 -6.04 8.80
C CYS A 103 -4.89 -5.13 9.91
N ILE A 104 -5.27 -5.66 11.07
CA ILE A 104 -5.75 -4.87 12.22
C ILE A 104 -4.68 -3.89 12.69
N ILE A 105 -3.41 -4.29 12.70
CA ILE A 105 -2.32 -3.44 13.16
C ILE A 105 -1.94 -2.40 12.10
N ALA A 106 -1.89 -2.77 10.83
CA ALA A 106 -1.34 -1.92 9.78
C ALA A 106 -2.37 -0.94 9.17
N LEU A 107 -3.65 -1.30 9.09
CA LEU A 107 -4.69 -0.42 8.51
C LEU A 107 -4.88 0.90 9.28
N PRO A 108 -4.91 0.93 10.64
CA PRO A 108 -5.00 2.19 11.37
C PRO A 108 -3.80 3.11 11.12
N ILE A 109 -2.58 2.55 11.05
CA ILE A 109 -1.38 3.33 10.71
C ILE A 109 -1.51 3.93 9.31
N LEU A 110 -1.93 3.14 8.34
CA LEU A 110 -2.16 3.63 6.98
C LEU A 110 -3.20 4.77 6.95
N TRP A 111 -4.27 4.65 7.72
CA TRP A 111 -5.29 5.70 7.86
C TRP A 111 -4.68 6.99 8.41
N LEU A 112 -3.88 6.90 9.47
CA LEU A 112 -3.26 8.03 10.16
C LEU A 112 -2.16 8.73 9.33
N THR A 113 -1.63 8.10 8.27
CA THR A 113 -0.72 8.80 7.33
C THR A 113 -1.41 9.89 6.51
N HIS A 114 -2.76 9.97 6.53
CA HIS A 114 -3.57 10.88 5.72
C HIS A 114 -3.26 10.85 4.21
N CYS A 115 -2.71 9.72 3.72
CA CYS A 115 -2.38 9.53 2.31
C CYS A 115 -3.57 8.97 1.53
N ARG A 116 -4.31 9.86 0.86
CA ARG A 116 -5.54 9.51 0.11
C ARG A 116 -5.32 8.48 -0.99
N SER A 117 -4.19 8.56 -1.71
CA SER A 117 -3.85 7.59 -2.75
C SER A 117 -3.69 6.17 -2.19
N ALA A 118 -3.13 6.03 -0.98
CA ALA A 118 -3.01 4.74 -0.33
C ALA A 118 -4.37 4.17 0.11
N TRP A 119 -5.30 5.01 0.56
CA TRP A 119 -6.67 4.57 0.89
C TRP A 119 -7.41 4.05 -0.33
N ILE A 120 -7.32 4.77 -1.47
CA ILE A 120 -7.92 4.33 -2.74
C ILE A 120 -7.31 3.01 -3.19
N ALA A 121 -5.99 2.86 -3.07
CA ALA A 121 -5.30 1.62 -3.43
C ALA A 121 -5.71 0.44 -2.57
N VAL A 122 -5.84 0.61 -1.23
CA VAL A 122 -6.34 -0.46 -0.34
C VAL A 122 -7.78 -0.82 -0.68
N LEU A 123 -8.65 0.15 -0.94
CA LEU A 123 -10.03 -0.12 -1.36
C LEU A 123 -10.07 -0.90 -2.68
N ALA A 124 -9.21 -0.57 -3.64
CA ALA A 124 -9.08 -1.31 -4.89
C ALA A 124 -8.62 -2.76 -4.66
N ILE A 125 -7.64 -2.97 -3.76
CA ILE A 125 -7.16 -4.31 -3.39
C ILE A 125 -8.27 -5.11 -2.72
N ILE A 126 -9.00 -4.55 -1.77
CA ILE A 126 -10.13 -5.21 -1.10
C ILE A 126 -11.22 -5.56 -2.12
N SER A 127 -11.58 -4.61 -2.98
CA SER A 127 -12.58 -4.82 -4.03
C SER A 127 -12.20 -5.94 -5.00
N TYR A 128 -10.93 -5.95 -5.43
CA TYR A 128 -10.39 -7.02 -6.26
C TYR A 128 -10.41 -8.37 -5.54
N SER A 129 -10.05 -8.40 -4.26
CA SER A 129 -10.06 -9.61 -3.43
C SER A 129 -11.47 -10.20 -3.29
N ILE A 130 -12.47 -9.35 -3.09
CA ILE A 130 -13.89 -9.76 -3.03
C ILE A 130 -14.35 -10.27 -4.41
N TYR A 131 -13.99 -9.55 -5.47
CA TYR A 131 -14.33 -9.94 -6.85
C TYR A 131 -13.75 -11.31 -7.20
N SER A 132 -12.47 -11.54 -6.91
CA SER A 132 -11.79 -12.82 -7.20
C SER A 132 -12.38 -14.00 -6.44
N ARG A 133 -12.88 -13.76 -5.22
CA ARG A 133 -13.50 -14.82 -4.40
C ARG A 133 -14.87 -15.26 -4.90
N PHE A 134 -15.72 -14.32 -5.29
CA PHE A 134 -17.14 -14.59 -5.55
C PHE A 134 -17.47 -14.78 -7.03
N SER A 135 -16.47 -14.79 -7.93
CA SER A 135 -16.67 -14.89 -9.40
C SER A 135 -17.79 -13.96 -9.90
N ILE A 136 -17.81 -12.75 -9.34
CA ILE A 136 -18.87 -11.77 -9.53
C ILE A 136 -18.91 -11.37 -11.02
N SER A 137 -20.10 -11.22 -11.59
CA SER A 137 -20.25 -10.86 -13.00
C SER A 137 -19.62 -9.50 -13.32
N PHE A 138 -19.20 -9.31 -14.57
CA PHE A 138 -18.56 -8.08 -15.09
C PHE A 138 -19.28 -6.78 -14.71
N ARG A 139 -20.62 -6.83 -14.56
CA ARG A 139 -21.44 -5.69 -14.12
C ARG A 139 -21.03 -5.14 -12.75
N TRP A 140 -20.67 -6.02 -11.80
CA TRP A 140 -20.21 -5.63 -10.47
C TRP A 140 -18.79 -5.05 -10.50
N GLY A 141 -17.94 -5.50 -11.44
CA GLY A 141 -16.63 -4.89 -11.67
C GLY A 141 -16.75 -3.42 -12.10
N ILE A 142 -17.70 -3.11 -12.98
CA ILE A 142 -18.02 -1.72 -13.38
C ILE A 142 -18.54 -0.92 -12.19
N SER A 143 -19.44 -1.48 -11.38
CA SER A 143 -19.95 -0.81 -10.17
C SER A 143 -18.83 -0.47 -9.18
N THR A 144 -17.89 -1.39 -8.96
CA THR A 144 -16.72 -1.13 -8.08
C THR A 144 -15.82 -0.03 -8.63
N LEU A 145 -15.58 0.01 -9.94
CA LEU A 145 -14.82 1.08 -10.58
C LEU A 145 -15.51 2.45 -10.41
N ILE A 146 -16.82 2.50 -10.60
CA ILE A 146 -17.62 3.73 -10.40
C ILE A 146 -17.54 4.17 -8.93
N THR A 147 -17.66 3.23 -7.99
CA THR A 147 -17.57 3.55 -6.55
C THR A 147 -16.20 4.10 -6.17
N ILE A 148 -15.11 3.50 -6.69
CA ILE A 148 -13.73 3.98 -6.47
C ILE A 148 -13.55 5.38 -7.09
N ALA A 149 -14.06 5.61 -8.28
CA ALA A 149 -14.00 6.91 -8.95
C ALA A 149 -14.78 7.99 -8.17
N LEU A 150 -15.98 7.66 -7.70
CA LEU A 150 -16.79 8.56 -6.88
C LEU A 150 -16.11 8.88 -5.54
N LEU A 151 -15.54 7.88 -4.90
CA LEU A 151 -14.81 8.05 -3.64
C LEU A 151 -13.54 8.91 -3.85
N SER A 152 -12.84 8.70 -4.95
CA SER A 152 -11.68 9.52 -5.34
C SER A 152 -12.07 10.97 -5.56
N TYR A 153 -13.22 11.22 -6.19
CA TYR A 153 -13.77 12.56 -6.38
C TYR A 153 -14.16 13.20 -5.05
N LEU A 154 -14.84 12.48 -4.17
CA LEU A 154 -15.19 12.98 -2.84
C LEU A 154 -13.95 13.31 -2.01
N LEU A 155 -12.91 12.45 -2.04
CA LEU A 155 -11.64 12.70 -1.36
C LEU A 155 -10.88 13.89 -1.96
N TYR A 156 -11.07 14.19 -3.24
CA TYR A 156 -10.54 15.40 -3.88
C TYR A 156 -11.17 16.66 -3.27
N GLN A 157 -12.48 16.65 -3.06
CA GLN A 157 -13.22 17.78 -2.48
C GLN A 157 -12.74 18.16 -1.06
N PHE A 158 -12.27 17.18 -0.28
CA PHE A 158 -11.82 17.43 1.12
C PHE A 158 -10.51 18.22 1.26
N LYS A 159 -9.64 18.24 0.26
CA LYS A 159 -8.37 19.01 0.26
C LYS A 159 -7.93 19.39 -1.17
N PRO A 160 -8.62 20.31 -1.83
CA PRO A 160 -8.30 20.69 -3.22
C PRO A 160 -6.89 21.29 -3.35
N ALA A 161 -6.46 22.12 -2.41
CA ALA A 161 -5.16 22.82 -2.48
C ALA A 161 -3.93 21.90 -2.68
N SER A 162 -3.95 20.67 -2.14
CA SER A 162 -2.84 19.71 -2.33
C SER A 162 -2.83 19.07 -3.72
N ALA A 163 -4.00 18.95 -4.36
CA ALA A 163 -4.12 18.40 -5.71
C ALA A 163 -3.81 19.48 -6.76
N ASP A 164 -4.28 20.70 -6.54
CA ASP A 164 -4.07 21.85 -7.42
C ASP A 164 -2.57 22.20 -7.53
N GLY A 165 -1.83 22.12 -6.42
CA GLY A 165 -0.38 22.31 -6.44
C GLY A 165 0.35 21.29 -7.34
N ARG A 166 -0.09 20.02 -7.39
CA ARG A 166 0.50 19.01 -8.28
C ARG A 166 0.13 19.25 -9.74
N ILE A 167 -1.11 19.64 -10.01
CA ILE A 167 -1.58 19.97 -11.36
C ILE A 167 -0.81 21.18 -11.89
N LEU A 168 -0.55 22.19 -11.05
CA LEU A 168 0.25 23.35 -11.40
C LEU A 168 1.68 22.93 -11.76
N ILE A 169 2.34 22.10 -10.94
CA ILE A 169 3.68 21.60 -11.22
C ILE A 169 3.71 20.84 -12.57
N TRP A 170 2.73 19.99 -12.84
CA TRP A 170 2.65 19.25 -14.10
C TRP A 170 2.43 20.17 -15.31
N LYS A 171 1.57 21.21 -15.18
CA LYS A 171 1.37 22.21 -16.23
C LYS A 171 2.66 22.97 -16.55
N VAL A 172 3.33 23.46 -15.51
CA VAL A 172 4.61 24.18 -15.66
C VAL A 172 5.67 23.27 -16.29
N THR A 173 5.80 22.04 -15.82
CA THR A 173 6.76 21.08 -16.40
C THR A 173 6.46 20.78 -17.86
N ALA A 174 5.18 20.62 -18.22
CA ALA A 174 4.77 20.38 -19.61
C ALA A 174 5.04 21.59 -20.51
N GLN A 175 4.88 22.80 -20.00
CA GLN A 175 5.25 24.03 -20.73
C GLN A 175 6.76 24.13 -20.93
N MET A 176 7.57 23.88 -19.90
CA MET A 176 9.03 23.85 -20.01
C MET A 176 9.57 22.83 -21.02
N ILE A 177 8.85 21.70 -21.19
CA ILE A 177 9.21 20.68 -22.22
C ILE A 177 8.84 21.16 -23.63
N LYS A 178 7.76 21.93 -23.77
CA LYS A 178 7.32 22.46 -25.08
C LYS A 178 8.19 23.61 -25.60
N GLU A 179 8.83 24.36 -24.71
CA GLU A 179 9.67 25.53 -25.02
C GLU A 179 11.13 25.14 -25.31
N LYS A 180 11.49 23.86 -25.24
CA LYS A 180 12.78 23.31 -25.69
C LYS A 180 12.68 22.67 -27.07
#